data_0f6d06a31efa21bd18898f5184f48ee9
#
_entry.id   0f6d06a31efa21bd18898f5184f48ee9
#
_cell.length_a   1.000
_cell.length_b   1.000
_cell.length_c   1.000
_cell.angle_alpha   90.00
_cell.angle_beta   90.00
_cell.angle_gamma   90.00
#
_symmetry.space_group_name_H-M   'P 1'
#
loop_
_entity.id
_entity.type
_entity.pdbx_description
1 polymer ?
#
loop_
_entity_poly.entity_id
_entity_poly.type
_entity_poly.pdbx_seq_one_letter_code
_entity_poly.pdbx_strand_id
1 'polypeptide(L)'
;MSHLINYEIGEVPVITYEDAMSRYGSDKPDISFGMLIKDISDIADDCGFKVFSDTVRGGGKVRGIVLNEDVSRKDIDMLTQEVAKFGAKGLAWIKMTAEGPSSVITKFFTQKELSNIVSRFDATVGDTLFFVADDEKDTAYTKDAITGLSQEIGGFTPGAHTLHAVCSFDAE
;
A
#
# COMPACT_ATOMS: atom_id res chain seq x y z
N MET A 1 -26.51 -4.90 25.13
CA MET A 1 -25.06 -4.95 25.42
C MET A 1 -24.52 -3.69 26.09
N SER A 2 -25.13 -2.53 25.94
CA SER A 2 -24.69 -1.25 26.57
C SER A 2 -24.65 -1.29 28.12
N HIS A 3 -25.40 -2.17 28.77
CA HIS A 3 -25.42 -2.28 30.23
C HIS A 3 -24.17 -2.91 30.88
N LEU A 4 -23.29 -3.57 30.10
CA LEU A 4 -22.12 -4.26 30.64
C LEU A 4 -20.83 -3.42 30.57
N ILE A 5 -20.74 -2.45 29.68
CA ILE A 5 -19.50 -1.69 29.45
C ILE A 5 -19.69 -0.17 29.42
N ASN A 6 -20.92 0.30 29.69
CA ASN A 6 -21.28 1.73 29.71
C ASN A 6 -20.74 2.50 28.45
N TYR A 7 -20.76 1.84 27.28
CA TYR A 7 -20.28 2.34 26.00
C TYR A 7 -21.44 2.40 25.00
N GLU A 8 -21.69 3.57 24.44
CA GLU A 8 -22.64 3.71 23.34
C GLU A 8 -21.95 3.28 22.04
N ILE A 9 -22.44 2.19 21.46
CA ILE A 9 -22.01 1.77 20.12
C ILE A 9 -22.67 2.75 19.14
N GLY A 10 -21.85 3.61 18.53
CA GLY A 10 -22.29 4.48 17.47
C GLY A 10 -22.71 3.71 16.22
N GLU A 11 -22.92 4.42 15.11
CA GLU A 11 -23.25 3.81 13.84
C GLU A 11 -22.09 2.91 13.37
N VAL A 12 -22.38 1.62 13.12
CA VAL A 12 -21.39 0.65 12.64
C VAL A 12 -21.23 0.86 11.13
N PRO A 13 -20.05 1.23 10.64
CA PRO A 13 -19.84 1.41 9.20
C PRO A 13 -20.01 0.07 8.47
N VAL A 14 -20.72 0.10 7.35
CA VAL A 14 -20.87 -1.04 6.44
C VAL A 14 -19.90 -0.88 5.29
N ILE A 15 -19.03 -1.86 5.10
CA ILE A 15 -18.08 -1.91 4.00
C ILE A 15 -18.50 -3.07 3.09
N THR A 16 -18.62 -2.84 1.78
CA THR A 16 -18.90 -3.93 0.82
C THR A 16 -17.69 -4.83 0.68
N TYR A 17 -17.89 -6.09 0.27
CA TYR A 17 -16.79 -7.01 0.02
C TYR A 17 -15.82 -6.44 -1.04
N GLU A 18 -16.34 -5.84 -2.10
CA GLU A 18 -15.54 -5.24 -3.17
C GLU A 18 -14.69 -4.06 -2.66
N ASP A 19 -15.26 -3.19 -1.83
CA ASP A 19 -14.52 -2.10 -1.19
C ASP A 19 -13.46 -2.63 -0.22
N ALA A 20 -13.79 -3.64 0.58
CA ALA A 20 -12.84 -4.25 1.50
C ALA A 20 -11.64 -4.83 0.74
N MET A 21 -11.88 -5.59 -0.31
CA MET A 21 -10.82 -6.22 -1.11
C MET A 21 -10.02 -5.22 -1.93
N SER A 22 -10.65 -4.19 -2.50
CA SER A 22 -9.95 -3.21 -3.34
C SER A 22 -9.11 -2.22 -2.53
N ARG A 23 -9.60 -1.78 -1.37
CA ARG A 23 -8.98 -0.71 -0.55
C ARG A 23 -8.06 -1.23 0.54
N TYR A 24 -8.30 -2.45 1.03
CA TYR A 24 -7.54 -3.03 2.15
C TYR A 24 -6.90 -4.38 1.81
N GLY A 25 -7.26 -5.00 0.70
CA GLY A 25 -6.73 -6.30 0.29
C GLY A 25 -7.22 -7.48 1.13
N SER A 26 -8.24 -7.30 1.98
CA SER A 26 -8.76 -8.31 2.89
C SER A 26 -10.28 -8.21 3.01
N ASP A 27 -10.96 -9.34 3.19
CA ASP A 27 -12.40 -9.41 3.50
C ASP A 27 -12.72 -9.04 4.96
N LYS A 28 -11.69 -8.98 5.81
CA LYS A 28 -11.77 -8.58 7.22
C LYS A 28 -10.79 -7.44 7.51
N PRO A 29 -11.01 -6.26 6.91
CA PRO A 29 -10.06 -5.17 7.01
C PRO A 29 -9.98 -4.62 8.44
N ASP A 30 -8.78 -4.41 8.92
CA ASP A 30 -8.55 -3.54 10.07
C ASP A 30 -8.50 -2.09 9.57
N ILE A 31 -9.53 -1.33 9.89
CA ILE A 31 -9.68 0.06 9.45
C ILE A 31 -9.04 1.07 10.44
N SER A 32 -8.44 0.60 11.53
CA SER A 32 -7.87 1.47 12.57
C SER A 32 -6.63 2.22 12.12
N PHE A 33 -5.91 1.73 11.10
CA PHE A 33 -4.65 2.34 10.63
C PHE A 33 -4.84 3.40 9.53
N GLY A 34 -6.01 3.46 8.90
CA GLY A 34 -6.24 4.38 7.78
C GLY A 34 -5.37 4.11 6.54
N MET A 35 -4.65 3.00 6.50
CA MET A 35 -3.72 2.64 5.43
C MET A 35 -4.49 2.02 4.26
N LEU A 36 -4.71 2.82 3.22
CA LEU A 36 -5.47 2.42 2.04
C LEU A 36 -4.55 2.04 0.89
N ILE A 37 -4.87 0.95 0.22
CA ILE A 37 -4.28 0.60 -1.07
C ILE A 37 -4.87 1.53 -2.13
N LYS A 38 -4.02 2.24 -2.86
CA LYS A 38 -4.43 3.13 -3.95
C LYS A 38 -3.80 2.68 -5.26
N ASP A 39 -4.60 2.67 -6.32
CA ASP A 39 -4.18 2.29 -7.68
C ASP A 39 -3.63 3.53 -8.40
N ILE A 40 -2.47 3.40 -9.04
CA ILE A 40 -1.83 4.43 -9.85
C ILE A 40 -1.54 3.97 -11.28
N SER A 41 -2.18 2.91 -11.73
CA SER A 41 -1.94 2.32 -13.06
C SER A 41 -2.15 3.33 -14.19
N ASP A 42 -3.09 4.26 -14.05
CA ASP A 42 -3.36 5.34 -15.00
C ASP A 42 -2.18 6.35 -15.12
N ILE A 43 -1.44 6.58 -14.04
CA ILE A 43 -0.24 7.42 -14.05
C ILE A 43 0.96 6.60 -14.54
N ALA A 44 0.99 5.33 -14.17
CA ALA A 44 2.08 4.40 -14.46
C ALA A 44 2.21 4.01 -15.94
N ASP A 45 1.11 4.03 -16.70
CA ASP A 45 1.09 3.67 -18.13
C ASP A 45 1.97 4.59 -18.99
N ASP A 46 1.92 5.89 -18.71
CA ASP A 46 2.66 6.91 -19.45
C ASP A 46 4.04 7.26 -18.86
N CYS A 47 4.37 6.73 -17.67
CA CYS A 47 5.61 7.09 -16.99
C CYS A 47 6.85 6.48 -17.66
N GLY A 48 8.01 7.14 -17.47
CA GLY A 48 9.30 6.66 -17.99
C GLY A 48 9.89 5.49 -17.21
N PHE A 49 9.27 5.05 -16.12
CA PHE A 49 9.72 3.90 -15.33
C PHE A 49 9.18 2.61 -15.93
N LYS A 50 10.01 1.95 -16.73
CA LYS A 50 9.61 0.79 -17.55
C LYS A 50 8.95 -0.33 -16.76
N VAL A 51 9.39 -0.60 -15.53
CA VAL A 51 8.78 -1.66 -14.70
C VAL A 51 7.29 -1.40 -14.52
N PHE A 52 6.88 -0.16 -14.32
CA PHE A 52 5.48 0.22 -14.15
C PHE A 52 4.73 0.21 -15.48
N SER A 53 5.25 0.91 -16.48
CA SER A 53 4.57 1.02 -17.78
C SER A 53 4.47 -0.33 -18.50
N ASP A 54 5.49 -1.17 -18.44
CA ASP A 54 5.45 -2.50 -19.04
C ASP A 54 4.43 -3.42 -18.33
N THR A 55 4.35 -3.34 -16.99
CA THR A 55 3.34 -4.09 -16.22
C THR A 55 1.92 -3.66 -16.61
N VAL A 56 1.64 -2.35 -16.65
CA VAL A 56 0.30 -1.85 -16.99
C VAL A 56 -0.07 -2.21 -18.43
N ARG A 57 0.85 -2.05 -19.38
CA ARG A 57 0.65 -2.44 -20.80
C ARG A 57 0.48 -3.95 -20.97
N GLY A 58 1.05 -4.75 -20.07
CA GLY A 58 0.84 -6.20 -20.00
C GLY A 58 -0.52 -6.60 -19.42
N GLY A 59 -1.35 -5.64 -18.99
CA GLY A 59 -2.63 -5.87 -18.34
C GLY A 59 -2.55 -5.96 -16.81
N GLY A 60 -1.37 -5.70 -16.24
CA GLY A 60 -1.16 -5.66 -14.79
C GLY A 60 -1.58 -4.34 -14.16
N LYS A 61 -1.31 -4.22 -12.86
CA LYS A 61 -1.66 -3.06 -12.05
C LYS A 61 -0.46 -2.56 -11.26
N VAL A 62 -0.44 -1.24 -11.02
CA VAL A 62 0.51 -0.62 -10.08
C VAL A 62 -0.28 -0.05 -8.93
N ARG A 63 -0.03 -0.57 -7.75
CA ARG A 63 -0.71 -0.19 -6.51
C ARG A 63 0.28 0.19 -5.45
N GLY A 64 -0.14 1.03 -4.53
CA GLY A 64 0.72 1.49 -3.45
C GLY A 64 -0.02 1.81 -2.18
N ILE A 65 0.77 2.04 -1.15
CA ILE A 65 0.35 2.51 0.17
C ILE A 65 1.21 3.70 0.60
N VAL A 66 0.70 4.48 1.53
CA VAL A 66 1.46 5.52 2.21
C VAL A 66 1.69 5.12 3.66
N LEU A 67 2.92 5.28 4.12
CA LEU A 67 3.27 5.21 5.52
C LEU A 67 3.63 6.60 6.01
N ASN A 68 2.95 7.05 7.06
CA ASN A 68 3.15 8.36 7.66
C ASN A 68 4.41 8.39 8.57
N GLU A 69 5.50 7.82 8.07
CA GLU A 69 6.79 7.77 8.75
C GLU A 69 7.95 7.81 7.74
N ASP A 70 9.08 8.37 8.16
CA ASP A 70 10.34 8.31 7.41
C ASP A 70 11.04 6.98 7.65
N VAL A 71 10.85 6.04 6.73
CA VAL A 71 11.41 4.69 6.82
C VAL A 71 12.89 4.70 6.49
N SER A 72 13.73 4.07 7.32
CA SER A 72 15.16 4.00 7.05
C SER A 72 15.48 3.14 5.81
N ARG A 73 16.64 3.36 5.20
CA ARG A 73 17.07 2.56 4.04
C ARG A 73 17.16 1.07 4.36
N LYS A 74 17.62 0.74 5.57
CA LYS A 74 17.73 -0.65 6.04
C LYS A 74 16.37 -1.31 6.12
N ASP A 75 15.35 -0.59 6.62
CA ASP A 75 14.00 -1.12 6.74
C ASP A 75 13.36 -1.29 5.36
N ILE A 76 13.61 -0.38 4.41
CA ILE A 76 13.18 -0.52 3.02
C ILE A 76 13.78 -1.78 2.37
N ASP A 77 15.07 -2.04 2.60
CA ASP A 77 15.74 -3.23 2.07
C ASP A 77 15.16 -4.51 2.69
N MET A 78 14.83 -4.49 3.98
CA MET A 78 14.16 -5.58 4.68
C MET A 78 12.73 -5.80 4.15
N LEU A 79 11.94 -4.74 4.01
CA LEU A 79 10.60 -4.80 3.42
C LEU A 79 10.62 -5.34 1.99
N THR A 80 11.62 -4.97 1.20
CA THR A 80 11.79 -5.50 -0.16
C THR A 80 11.98 -7.03 -0.16
N GLN A 81 12.70 -7.56 0.82
CA GLN A 81 12.87 -9.00 0.97
C GLN A 81 11.58 -9.69 1.44
N GLU A 82 10.85 -9.04 2.34
CA GLU A 82 9.57 -9.58 2.83
C GLU A 82 8.52 -9.66 1.71
N VAL A 83 8.30 -8.57 0.96
CA VAL A 83 7.31 -8.58 -0.13
C VAL A 83 7.66 -9.58 -1.25
N ALA A 84 8.95 -9.88 -1.43
CA ALA A 84 9.37 -10.91 -2.38
C ALA A 84 8.87 -12.32 -1.98
N LYS A 85 8.66 -12.59 -0.69
CA LYS A 85 8.07 -13.84 -0.21
C LYS A 85 6.61 -14.01 -0.62
N PHE A 86 5.91 -12.89 -0.84
CA PHE A 86 4.53 -12.85 -1.34
C PHE A 86 4.43 -12.79 -2.86
N GLY A 87 5.55 -12.98 -3.57
CA GLY A 87 5.59 -13.06 -5.02
C GLY A 87 5.86 -11.72 -5.73
N ALA A 88 5.97 -10.60 -5.00
CA ALA A 88 6.27 -9.32 -5.62
C ALA A 88 7.66 -9.32 -6.27
N LYS A 89 7.75 -8.88 -7.53
CA LYS A 89 9.01 -8.79 -8.30
C LYS A 89 9.95 -7.71 -7.77
N GLY A 90 9.45 -6.80 -6.96
CA GLY A 90 10.22 -5.72 -6.33
C GLY A 90 9.32 -4.71 -5.62
N LEU A 91 9.95 -3.89 -4.77
CA LEU A 91 9.32 -2.81 -4.05
C LEU A 91 9.90 -1.48 -4.51
N ALA A 92 9.08 -0.66 -5.13
CA ALA A 92 9.44 0.72 -5.44
C ALA A 92 8.99 1.64 -4.30
N TRP A 93 9.71 2.72 -4.06
CA TRP A 93 9.40 3.65 -2.97
C TRP A 93 9.73 5.09 -3.34
N ILE A 94 9.01 6.03 -2.73
CA ILE A 94 9.26 7.48 -2.83
C ILE A 94 9.12 8.07 -1.42
N LYS A 95 10.16 8.75 -0.95
CA LYS A 95 10.11 9.52 0.30
C LYS A 95 9.70 10.95 0.04
N MET A 96 8.86 11.49 0.90
CA MET A 96 8.45 12.88 0.88
C MET A 96 9.39 13.70 1.77
N THR A 97 10.29 14.46 1.15
CA THR A 97 11.23 15.35 1.85
C THR A 97 10.76 16.81 1.80
N ALA A 98 11.36 17.68 2.59
CA ALA A 98 11.09 19.12 2.53
C ALA A 98 11.35 19.76 1.16
N GLU A 99 12.23 19.11 0.35
CA GLU A 99 12.57 19.54 -1.01
C GLU A 99 11.65 18.92 -2.07
N GLY A 100 10.78 17.99 -1.66
CA GLY A 100 9.84 17.27 -2.51
C GLY A 100 10.06 15.75 -2.55
N PRO A 101 9.42 15.05 -3.51
CA PRO A 101 9.54 13.61 -3.66
C PRO A 101 10.97 13.19 -3.99
N SER A 102 11.54 12.28 -3.21
CA SER A 102 12.93 11.81 -3.36
C SER A 102 12.99 10.30 -3.46
N SER A 103 13.57 9.79 -4.55
CA SER A 103 13.84 8.37 -4.78
C SER A 103 14.71 8.18 -6.02
N VAL A 104 15.22 6.95 -6.20
CA VAL A 104 15.89 6.56 -7.44
C VAL A 104 14.95 6.50 -8.64
N ILE A 105 13.65 6.35 -8.43
CA ILE A 105 12.65 6.25 -9.50
C ILE A 105 12.06 7.62 -9.89
N THR A 106 12.18 8.66 -9.07
CA THR A 106 11.59 9.99 -9.35
C THR A 106 12.05 10.60 -10.66
N LYS A 107 13.29 10.29 -11.09
CA LYS A 107 13.86 10.75 -12.37
C LYS A 107 13.12 10.24 -13.63
N PHE A 108 12.30 9.21 -13.47
CA PHE A 108 11.52 8.62 -14.57
C PHE A 108 10.10 9.18 -14.65
N PHE A 109 9.73 10.05 -13.73
CA PHE A 109 8.42 10.70 -13.70
C PHE A 109 8.55 12.18 -14.02
N THR A 110 7.57 12.71 -14.71
CA THR A 110 7.41 14.14 -14.89
C THR A 110 6.94 14.79 -13.58
N GLN A 111 7.15 16.09 -13.44
CA GLN A 111 6.67 16.84 -12.27
C GLN A 111 5.15 16.74 -12.08
N LYS A 112 4.40 16.65 -13.18
CA LYS A 112 2.96 16.49 -13.17
C LYS A 112 2.55 15.11 -12.61
N GLU A 113 3.21 14.05 -13.07
CA GLU A 113 2.95 12.69 -12.59
C GLU A 113 3.27 12.55 -11.10
N LEU A 114 4.42 13.09 -10.66
CA LEU A 114 4.76 13.12 -9.23
C LEU A 114 3.74 13.89 -8.41
N SER A 115 3.27 15.04 -8.88
CA SER A 115 2.21 15.80 -8.20
C SER A 115 0.91 15.02 -8.12
N ASN A 116 0.54 14.31 -9.18
CA ASN A 116 -0.67 13.46 -9.19
C ASN A 116 -0.54 12.29 -8.21
N ILE A 117 0.64 11.65 -8.13
CA ILE A 117 0.90 10.59 -7.14
C ILE A 117 0.77 11.14 -5.72
N VAL A 118 1.47 12.24 -5.41
CA VAL A 118 1.44 12.87 -4.08
C VAL A 118 0.01 13.24 -3.68
N SER A 119 -0.76 13.84 -4.58
CA SER A 119 -2.16 14.22 -4.33
C SER A 119 -3.05 12.99 -4.12
N ARG A 120 -2.83 11.91 -4.88
CA ARG A 120 -3.63 10.68 -4.77
C ARG A 120 -3.43 9.99 -3.42
N PHE A 121 -2.23 10.05 -2.87
CA PHE A 121 -1.91 9.46 -1.56
C PHE A 121 -2.12 10.44 -0.41
N ASP A 122 -2.45 11.72 -0.67
CA ASP A 122 -2.48 12.77 0.33
C ASP A 122 -1.18 12.86 1.14
N ALA A 123 -0.06 12.58 0.46
CA ALA A 123 1.23 12.43 1.10
C ALA A 123 1.83 13.77 1.52
N THR A 124 2.39 13.80 2.71
CA THR A 124 3.01 14.99 3.33
C THR A 124 4.49 14.78 3.57
N VAL A 125 5.20 15.85 3.90
CA VAL A 125 6.63 15.77 4.23
C VAL A 125 6.84 14.83 5.43
N GLY A 126 7.75 13.87 5.28
CA GLY A 126 8.03 12.82 6.28
C GLY A 126 7.38 11.48 5.95
N ASP A 127 6.45 11.43 4.99
CA ASP A 127 5.82 10.19 4.56
C ASP A 127 6.71 9.39 3.61
N THR A 128 6.51 8.07 3.59
CA THR A 128 7.12 7.17 2.62
C THR A 128 6.02 6.43 1.84
N LEU A 129 6.06 6.53 0.52
CA LEU A 129 5.17 5.83 -0.39
C LEU A 129 5.84 4.54 -0.86
N PHE A 130 5.10 3.44 -0.87
CA PHE A 130 5.54 2.15 -1.39
C PHE A 130 4.64 1.70 -2.53
N PHE A 131 5.24 1.09 -3.57
CA PHE A 131 4.53 0.63 -4.75
C PHE A 131 4.96 -0.77 -5.14
N VAL A 132 3.97 -1.57 -5.56
CA VAL A 132 4.18 -2.89 -6.16
C VAL A 132 3.51 -2.89 -7.53
N ALA A 133 4.21 -3.43 -8.52
CA ALA A 133 3.72 -3.64 -9.87
C ALA A 133 3.67 -5.15 -10.15
N ASP A 134 2.51 -5.65 -10.60
CA ASP A 134 2.34 -7.07 -10.88
C ASP A 134 1.36 -7.33 -12.03
N ASP A 135 1.50 -8.49 -12.67
CA ASP A 135 0.64 -8.91 -13.77
C ASP A 135 -0.75 -9.32 -13.24
N GLU A 136 -1.81 -8.97 -14.00
CA GLU A 136 -3.21 -9.18 -13.57
C GLU A 136 -3.57 -10.66 -13.40
N LYS A 137 -2.79 -11.57 -13.99
CA LYS A 137 -3.00 -13.03 -13.86
C LYS A 137 -2.86 -13.54 -12.43
N ASP A 138 -2.14 -12.77 -11.58
CA ASP A 138 -1.92 -13.06 -10.17
C ASP A 138 -2.37 -11.89 -9.28
N THR A 139 -3.61 -11.43 -9.46
CA THR A 139 -4.19 -10.36 -8.61
C THR A 139 -4.19 -10.71 -7.13
N ALA A 140 -4.18 -11.99 -6.77
CA ALA A 140 -3.99 -12.47 -5.41
C ALA A 140 -2.62 -12.04 -4.86
N TYR A 141 -1.53 -12.28 -5.61
CA TYR A 141 -0.16 -11.97 -5.16
C TYR A 141 0.08 -10.48 -4.98
N THR A 142 -0.47 -9.62 -5.85
CA THR A 142 -0.35 -8.17 -5.66
C THR A 142 -1.05 -7.70 -4.40
N LYS A 143 -2.22 -8.26 -4.09
CA LYS A 143 -2.94 -8.01 -2.84
C LYS A 143 -2.14 -8.50 -1.65
N ASP A 144 -1.62 -9.73 -1.71
CA ASP A 144 -0.84 -10.33 -0.63
C ASP A 144 0.45 -9.56 -0.36
N ALA A 145 1.14 -9.11 -1.40
CA ALA A 145 2.35 -8.30 -1.27
C ALA A 145 2.06 -6.95 -0.59
N ILE A 146 0.99 -6.26 -0.98
CA ILE A 146 0.62 -4.97 -0.37
C ILE A 146 0.04 -5.17 1.03
N THR A 147 -0.73 -6.24 1.24
CA THR A 147 -1.25 -6.58 2.57
C THR A 147 -0.10 -6.98 3.50
N GLY A 148 0.86 -7.76 3.02
CA GLY A 148 2.09 -8.09 3.75
C GLY A 148 2.88 -6.85 4.16
N LEU A 149 3.03 -5.88 3.25
CA LEU A 149 3.63 -4.57 3.54
C LEU A 149 2.92 -3.85 4.68
N SER A 150 1.60 -3.72 4.61
CA SER A 150 0.85 -3.03 5.66
C SER A 150 0.93 -3.73 7.01
N GLN A 151 1.06 -5.07 7.03
CA GLN A 151 1.26 -5.86 8.24
C GLN A 151 2.65 -5.67 8.85
N GLU A 152 3.69 -5.76 8.05
CA GLU A 152 5.08 -5.58 8.50
C GLU A 152 5.34 -4.15 8.99
N ILE A 153 4.85 -3.16 8.28
CA ILE A 153 4.98 -1.75 8.66
C ILE A 153 4.16 -1.44 9.91
N GLY A 154 2.96 -1.99 10.05
CA GLY A 154 2.17 -1.87 11.28
C GLY A 154 2.86 -2.45 12.52
N GLY A 155 3.75 -3.42 12.36
CA GLY A 155 4.59 -3.96 13.44
C GLY A 155 5.76 -3.06 13.86
N PHE A 156 6.13 -2.08 13.04
CA PHE A 156 7.22 -1.13 13.32
C PHE A 156 6.78 0.13 14.08
N THR A 157 5.49 0.39 14.18
CA THR A 157 4.98 1.59 14.87
C THR A 157 5.05 1.37 16.40
N PRO A 158 5.87 2.12 17.14
CA PRO A 158 5.87 2.04 18.61
C PRO A 158 4.51 2.44 19.16
N GLY A 159 3.73 1.47 19.63
CA GLY A 159 2.39 1.67 20.17
C GLY A 159 1.25 1.16 19.30
N ALA A 160 1.51 0.63 18.12
CA ALA A 160 0.50 -0.07 17.35
C ALA A 160 0.19 -1.42 18.01
N HIS A 161 -1.07 -1.63 18.31
CA HIS A 161 -1.54 -2.91 18.85
C HIS A 161 -1.29 -4.02 17.83
N THR A 162 -0.88 -5.17 18.35
CA THR A 162 -0.54 -6.38 17.60
C THR A 162 -1.56 -6.67 16.50
N LEU A 163 -1.13 -6.57 15.26
CA LEU A 163 -1.92 -6.93 14.09
C LEU A 163 -2.09 -8.46 14.08
N HIS A 164 -3.28 -8.92 14.37
CA HIS A 164 -3.72 -10.24 13.97
C HIS A 164 -4.37 -10.14 12.59
N ALA A 165 -3.55 -10.04 11.57
CA ALA A 165 -4.03 -10.31 10.23
C ALA A 165 -3.98 -11.82 10.02
N VAL A 166 -5.09 -12.47 10.18
CA VAL A 166 -5.27 -13.86 9.77
C VAL A 166 -5.67 -13.83 8.30
N CYS A 167 -4.71 -13.90 7.42
CA CYS A 167 -4.95 -14.23 6.02
C CYS A 167 -4.84 -15.74 5.86
N SER A 168 -5.89 -16.48 6.17
CA SER A 168 -6.08 -17.80 5.65
C SER A 168 -7.13 -17.73 4.56
N PHE A 169 -6.71 -17.67 3.33
CA PHE A 169 -7.56 -17.99 2.19
C PHE A 169 -7.37 -19.46 1.87
N ASP A 170 -8.24 -20.30 2.40
CA ASP A 170 -8.57 -21.55 1.73
C ASP A 170 -9.66 -21.19 0.72
N ALA A 171 -9.28 -21.07 -0.53
CA ALA A 171 -10.22 -21.01 -1.64
C ALA A 171 -10.58 -22.46 -1.97
N GLU A 172 -11.77 -22.90 -1.55
CA GLU A 172 -12.50 -23.95 -2.24
C GLU A 172 -13.38 -23.36 -3.34
#